data_fe0d375f6580ff8630e5e1bc6be58f99
#
_entry.id   fe0d375f6580ff8630e5e1bc6be58f99
#
_cell.length_a   1.000
_cell.length_b   1.000
_cell.length_c   1.000
_cell.angle_alpha   90.00
_cell.angle_beta   90.00
_cell.angle_gamma   90.00
#
_symmetry.space_group_name_H-M   'P 1'
#
loop_
_entity.id
_entity.type
_entity.pdbx_description
1 polymer ?
#
loop_
_entity_poly.entity_id
_entity_poly.type
_entity_poly.pdbx_seq_one_letter_code
_entity_poly.pdbx_strand_id
1 'polypeptide(L)'
;MTDHYYTEKPKSEIRECRFDWRIAGNTLSFVSVSGVFGFGSRVDRATELLISHFKPSGSIPSVLDAGCGFGPISLFIKARYPHLDVTAVDINERAVEYTAKNADLNNLYVRVLKSDLYSELKGRTFGDIVSNPPIAAGKAVTSRLIQEALQCLCPGGALQIVAYHNKGGKTLKKMMWETFGNAEDVVKSGGIRVYRSVKTS
;
A
#
# COMPACT_ATOMS: atom_id res chain seq x y z
N MET A 1 18.82 -19.80 -2.27
CA MET A 1 17.38 -19.59 -2.50
C MET A 1 17.13 -18.10 -2.59
N THR A 2 16.43 -17.64 -3.63
CA THR A 2 16.09 -16.23 -3.77
C THR A 2 14.76 -16.02 -3.05
N ASP A 3 14.75 -15.26 -1.96
CA ASP A 3 13.50 -14.89 -1.29
C ASP A 3 12.65 -14.03 -2.23
N HIS A 4 11.36 -14.33 -2.29
CA HIS A 4 10.40 -13.41 -2.91
C HIS A 4 9.99 -12.35 -1.88
N TYR A 5 9.77 -11.10 -2.31
CA TYR A 5 9.40 -10.00 -1.42
C TYR A 5 8.04 -10.17 -0.71
N TYR A 6 7.25 -11.16 -1.12
CA TYR A 6 6.02 -11.62 -0.44
C TYR A 6 6.25 -12.86 0.44
N THR A 7 7.51 -13.21 0.74
CA THR A 7 7.85 -14.31 1.66
C THR A 7 7.65 -13.83 3.10
N GLU A 8 6.93 -14.59 3.91
CA GLU A 8 6.64 -14.23 5.31
C GLU A 8 7.91 -14.04 6.14
N LYS A 9 8.86 -14.97 6.04
CA LYS A 9 10.14 -14.94 6.76
C LYS A 9 11.31 -15.03 5.79
N PRO A 10 11.79 -13.88 5.26
CA PRO A 10 12.94 -13.86 4.39
C PRO A 10 14.19 -14.40 5.09
N LYS A 11 14.92 -15.29 4.42
CA LYS A 11 16.17 -15.89 4.93
C LYS A 11 17.43 -15.31 4.28
N SER A 12 17.27 -14.41 3.31
CA SER A 12 18.39 -13.73 2.66
C SER A 12 19.16 -12.86 3.64
N GLU A 13 20.45 -12.67 3.37
CA GLU A 13 21.30 -11.74 4.10
C GLU A 13 20.66 -10.34 4.14
N ILE A 14 20.70 -9.68 5.32
CA ILE A 14 20.19 -8.33 5.50
C ILE A 14 21.17 -7.35 4.87
N ARG A 15 20.71 -6.65 3.85
CA ARG A 15 21.39 -5.50 3.24
C ARG A 15 20.49 -4.31 3.29
N GLU A 16 20.97 -3.19 3.84
CA GLU A 16 20.24 -1.94 3.95
C GLU A 16 20.72 -0.93 2.92
N CYS A 17 19.80 -0.07 2.47
CA CYS A 17 20.11 1.12 1.70
C CYS A 17 19.38 2.32 2.32
N ARG A 18 20.10 3.38 2.67
CA ARG A 18 19.56 4.62 3.24
C ARG A 18 19.47 5.68 2.17
N PHE A 19 18.36 6.40 2.12
CA PHE A 19 18.12 7.49 1.17
C PHE A 19 17.01 8.42 1.64
N ASP A 20 17.04 9.65 1.14
CA ASP A 20 15.94 10.59 1.28
C ASP A 20 15.12 10.62 -0.01
N TRP A 21 13.80 10.76 0.12
CA TRP A 21 12.92 10.85 -1.02
C TRP A 21 11.89 11.96 -0.85
N ARG A 22 11.60 12.69 -1.94
CA ARG A 22 10.65 13.80 -1.93
C ARG A 22 9.44 13.52 -2.80
N ILE A 23 8.24 13.52 -2.20
CA ILE A 23 6.97 13.38 -2.91
C ILE A 23 6.00 14.45 -2.40
N ALA A 24 5.29 15.12 -3.31
CA ALA A 24 4.23 16.07 -3.00
C ALA A 24 4.62 17.13 -1.95
N GLY A 25 5.86 17.61 -2.00
CA GLY A 25 6.38 18.64 -1.09
C GLY A 25 6.97 18.13 0.22
N ASN A 26 6.75 16.87 0.60
CA ASN A 26 7.33 16.27 1.80
C ASN A 26 8.62 15.52 1.43
N THR A 27 9.66 15.68 2.25
CA THR A 27 10.90 14.89 2.18
C THR A 27 10.96 13.97 3.38
N LEU A 28 11.12 12.67 3.16
CA LEU A 28 11.23 11.65 4.20
C LEU A 28 12.51 10.84 4.00
N SER A 29 13.10 10.41 5.11
CA SER A 29 14.27 9.52 5.14
C SER A 29 13.83 8.06 5.23
N PHE A 30 14.47 7.18 4.49
CA PHE A 30 14.16 5.76 4.45
C PHE A 30 15.38 4.87 4.62
N VAL A 31 15.14 3.72 5.22
CA VAL A 31 16.01 2.56 5.14
C VAL A 31 15.22 1.46 4.42
N SER A 32 15.62 1.13 3.19
CA SER A 32 15.10 -0.04 2.49
C SER A 32 15.95 -1.27 2.80
N VAL A 33 15.38 -2.46 2.64
CA VAL A 33 16.04 -3.72 3.03
C VAL A 33 15.84 -4.82 2.01
N SER A 34 16.87 -5.65 1.82
CA SER A 34 16.79 -6.85 0.96
C SER A 34 15.68 -7.79 1.41
N GLY A 35 14.99 -8.45 0.45
CA GLY A 35 13.85 -9.33 0.71
C GLY A 35 12.52 -8.60 0.93
N VAL A 36 12.50 -7.26 0.77
CA VAL A 36 11.30 -6.42 0.77
C VAL A 36 11.17 -5.73 -0.59
N PHE A 37 9.94 -5.54 -1.07
CA PHE A 37 9.69 -4.86 -2.33
C PHE A 37 10.28 -3.44 -2.34
N GLY A 38 10.89 -3.07 -3.47
CA GLY A 38 11.47 -1.73 -3.63
C GLY A 38 12.85 -1.55 -2.99
N PHE A 39 13.55 -2.65 -2.62
CA PHE A 39 14.92 -2.54 -2.12
C PHE A 39 15.81 -1.74 -3.07
N GLY A 40 16.45 -0.70 -2.56
CA GLY A 40 17.30 0.23 -3.29
C GLY A 40 17.22 1.65 -2.74
N SER A 41 17.73 2.62 -3.48
CA SER A 41 17.88 4.02 -3.07
C SER A 41 16.78 4.93 -3.62
N ARG A 42 15.58 4.41 -3.82
CA ARG A 42 14.44 5.19 -4.32
C ARG A 42 13.10 4.53 -3.99
N VAL A 43 12.05 5.35 -3.97
CA VAL A 43 10.66 4.86 -4.03
C VAL A 43 10.34 4.50 -5.48
N ASP A 44 9.66 3.39 -5.73
CA ASP A 44 9.30 2.99 -7.09
C ASP A 44 8.25 3.93 -7.70
N ARG A 45 8.28 4.06 -9.03
CA ARG A 45 7.43 5.01 -9.75
C ARG A 45 5.93 4.78 -9.58
N ALA A 46 5.50 3.53 -9.42
CA ALA A 46 4.08 3.25 -9.23
C ALA A 46 3.62 3.72 -7.84
N THR A 47 4.39 3.39 -6.81
CA THR A 47 4.18 3.89 -5.44
C THR A 47 4.16 5.42 -5.40
N GLU A 48 5.13 6.08 -6.05
CA GLU A 48 5.18 7.56 -6.13
C GLU A 48 3.94 8.14 -6.79
N LEU A 49 3.43 7.51 -7.87
CA LEU A 49 2.23 7.96 -8.56
C LEU A 49 0.99 7.83 -7.67
N LEU A 50 0.85 6.73 -6.92
CA LEU A 50 -0.24 6.54 -5.97
C LEU A 50 -0.21 7.60 -4.87
N ILE A 51 0.94 7.81 -4.22
CA ILE A 51 1.11 8.80 -3.16
C ILE A 51 0.77 10.22 -3.65
N SER A 52 1.27 10.59 -4.83
CA SER A 52 1.07 11.93 -5.40
C SER A 52 -0.39 12.25 -5.68
N HIS A 53 -1.20 11.24 -6.03
CA HIS A 53 -2.60 11.39 -6.41
C HIS A 53 -3.59 10.88 -5.36
N PHE A 54 -3.09 10.35 -4.23
CA PHE A 54 -3.96 9.97 -3.12
C PHE A 54 -4.72 11.19 -2.60
N LYS A 55 -6.03 11.01 -2.44
CA LYS A 55 -6.93 11.94 -1.75
C LYS A 55 -7.83 11.13 -0.83
N PRO A 56 -7.93 11.50 0.44
CA PRO A 56 -8.85 10.84 1.37
C PRO A 56 -10.30 10.92 0.86
N SER A 57 -11.06 9.85 1.05
CA SER A 57 -12.48 9.79 0.68
C SER A 57 -13.36 10.74 1.52
N GLY A 58 -12.89 11.08 2.72
CA GLY A 58 -13.60 11.94 3.66
C GLY A 58 -14.66 11.24 4.51
N SER A 59 -14.89 9.93 4.31
CA SER A 59 -15.91 9.19 5.04
C SER A 59 -15.56 9.01 6.52
N ILE A 60 -14.38 8.50 6.83
CA ILE A 60 -13.76 8.50 8.18
C ILE A 60 -12.25 8.74 8.04
N PRO A 61 -11.58 9.36 9.05
CA PRO A 61 -10.18 9.77 8.93
C PRO A 61 -9.19 8.61 9.16
N SER A 62 -9.39 7.47 8.54
CA SER A 62 -8.54 6.29 8.69
C SER A 62 -8.13 5.68 7.35
N VAL A 63 -6.87 5.28 7.25
CA VAL A 63 -6.27 4.68 6.04
C VAL A 63 -5.57 3.39 6.39
N LEU A 64 -5.78 2.37 5.57
CA LEU A 64 -5.02 1.13 5.58
C LEU A 64 -4.08 1.07 4.38
N ASP A 65 -2.78 0.87 4.61
CA ASP A 65 -1.79 0.51 3.60
C ASP A 65 -1.62 -1.01 3.61
N ALA A 66 -2.20 -1.68 2.62
CA ALA A 66 -2.20 -3.14 2.52
C ALA A 66 -1.04 -3.63 1.64
N GLY A 67 -0.04 -4.27 2.27
CA GLY A 67 1.24 -4.62 1.65
C GLY A 67 2.21 -3.44 1.69
N CYS A 68 2.52 -2.96 2.89
CA CYS A 68 3.23 -1.68 3.07
C CYS A 68 4.71 -1.69 2.67
N GLY A 69 5.34 -2.86 2.53
CA GLY A 69 6.77 -2.97 2.26
C GLY A 69 7.61 -2.31 3.34
N PHE A 70 8.50 -1.39 2.98
CA PHE A 70 9.27 -0.59 3.95
C PHE A 70 8.59 0.75 4.34
N GLY A 71 7.31 0.94 3.99
CA GLY A 71 6.44 1.99 4.48
C GLY A 71 6.25 3.25 3.62
N PRO A 72 6.67 3.34 2.34
CA PRO A 72 6.62 4.61 1.62
C PRO A 72 5.19 5.17 1.49
N ILE A 73 4.17 4.35 1.21
CA ILE A 73 2.79 4.82 1.05
C ILE A 73 2.26 5.37 2.38
N SER A 74 2.29 4.55 3.42
CA SER A 74 1.78 4.91 4.75
C SER A 74 2.46 6.16 5.32
N LEU A 75 3.79 6.27 5.19
CA LEU A 75 4.54 7.38 5.78
C LEU A 75 4.30 8.70 5.01
N PHE A 76 4.29 8.69 3.69
CA PHE A 76 3.96 9.90 2.91
C PHE A 76 2.51 10.33 3.09
N ILE A 77 1.55 9.39 3.23
CA ILE A 77 0.17 9.72 3.55
C ILE A 77 0.09 10.37 4.93
N LYS A 78 0.75 9.80 5.94
CA LYS A 78 0.78 10.37 7.30
C LYS A 78 1.43 11.75 7.36
N ALA A 79 2.54 11.94 6.65
CA ALA A 79 3.22 13.25 6.59
C ALA A 79 2.35 14.32 5.91
N ARG A 80 1.64 13.96 4.84
CA ARG A 80 0.78 14.88 4.08
C ARG A 80 -0.55 15.16 4.77
N TYR A 81 -1.09 14.18 5.50
CA TYR A 81 -2.38 14.25 6.20
C TYR A 81 -2.22 13.83 7.67
N PRO A 82 -1.63 14.70 8.52
CA PRO A 82 -1.30 14.35 9.91
C PRO A 82 -2.50 13.92 10.77
N HIS A 83 -3.71 14.37 10.40
CA HIS A 83 -4.96 14.03 11.09
C HIS A 83 -5.47 12.61 10.81
N LEU A 84 -4.96 11.94 9.76
CA LEU A 84 -5.39 10.58 9.43
C LEU A 84 -4.78 9.55 10.38
N ASP A 85 -5.60 8.58 10.79
CA ASP A 85 -5.16 7.38 11.51
C ASP A 85 -4.68 6.35 10.48
N VAL A 86 -3.35 6.20 10.33
CA VAL A 86 -2.75 5.33 9.33
C VAL A 86 -2.34 4.01 9.96
N THR A 87 -2.83 2.93 9.38
CA THR A 87 -2.43 1.55 9.69
C THR A 87 -1.73 0.96 8.47
N ALA A 88 -0.59 0.31 8.69
CA ALA A 88 0.22 -0.36 7.68
C ALA A 88 0.31 -1.85 8.00
N VAL A 89 0.07 -2.72 7.02
CA VAL A 89 0.16 -4.16 7.20
C VAL A 89 1.00 -4.80 6.10
N ASP A 90 1.75 -5.83 6.47
CA ASP A 90 2.46 -6.71 5.54
C ASP A 90 2.55 -8.12 6.14
N ILE A 91 2.58 -9.14 5.30
CA ILE A 91 2.84 -10.52 5.73
C ILE A 91 4.32 -10.75 6.03
N ASN A 92 5.20 -9.99 5.38
CA ASN A 92 6.64 -10.07 5.50
C ASN A 92 7.11 -9.40 6.80
N GLU A 93 7.67 -10.18 7.73
CA GLU A 93 8.15 -9.67 9.04
C GLU A 93 9.19 -8.55 8.89
N ARG A 94 10.05 -8.64 7.88
CA ARG A 94 11.08 -7.63 7.60
C ARG A 94 10.46 -6.32 7.10
N ALA A 95 9.39 -6.40 6.30
CA ALA A 95 8.63 -5.22 5.87
C ALA A 95 8.00 -4.49 7.07
N VAL A 96 7.38 -5.23 7.98
CA VAL A 96 6.79 -4.69 9.22
C VAL A 96 7.85 -3.98 10.07
N GLU A 97 8.99 -4.64 10.31
CA GLU A 97 10.11 -4.08 11.07
C GLU A 97 10.61 -2.75 10.47
N TYR A 98 10.86 -2.73 9.15
CA TYR A 98 11.42 -1.57 8.48
C TYR A 98 10.41 -0.45 8.26
N THR A 99 9.12 -0.76 8.14
CA THR A 99 8.07 0.28 8.17
C THR A 99 8.04 0.98 9.53
N ALA A 100 8.11 0.24 10.65
CA ALA A 100 8.17 0.82 11.98
C ALA A 100 9.45 1.65 12.17
N LYS A 101 10.62 1.11 11.80
CA LYS A 101 11.92 1.83 11.83
C LYS A 101 11.88 3.14 11.04
N ASN A 102 11.27 3.14 9.86
CA ASN A 102 11.13 4.34 9.02
C ASN A 102 10.10 5.33 9.58
N ALA A 103 9.06 4.86 10.25
CA ALA A 103 8.11 5.72 10.96
C ALA A 103 8.81 6.48 12.09
N ASP A 104 9.58 5.78 12.94
CA ASP A 104 10.37 6.37 14.03
C ASP A 104 11.42 7.36 13.48
N LEU A 105 12.13 7.00 12.41
CA LEU A 105 13.14 7.84 11.76
C LEU A 105 12.59 9.21 11.32
N ASN A 106 11.31 9.25 10.93
CA ASN A 106 10.63 10.46 10.48
C ASN A 106 9.72 11.10 11.54
N ASN A 107 9.71 10.60 12.78
CA ASN A 107 8.81 11.03 13.86
C ASN A 107 7.33 11.00 13.46
N LEU A 108 6.92 9.97 12.72
CA LEU A 108 5.56 9.76 12.26
C LEU A 108 4.91 8.61 13.03
N TYR A 109 3.71 8.83 13.56
CA TYR A 109 2.95 7.76 14.19
C TYR A 109 2.10 7.01 13.16
N VAL A 110 2.49 5.77 12.88
CA VAL A 110 1.79 4.81 12.03
C VAL A 110 1.64 3.50 12.80
N ARG A 111 0.45 2.93 12.83
CA ARG A 111 0.23 1.60 13.43
C ARG A 111 0.71 0.53 12.44
N VAL A 112 1.75 -0.19 12.77
CA VAL A 112 2.33 -1.23 11.90
C VAL A 112 2.04 -2.61 12.48
N LEU A 113 1.48 -3.53 11.66
CA LEU A 113 1.10 -4.87 12.09
C LEU A 113 1.54 -5.91 11.05
N LYS A 114 1.98 -7.08 11.53
CA LYS A 114 2.12 -8.25 10.66
C LYS A 114 0.73 -8.82 10.40
N SER A 115 0.34 -8.94 9.12
CA SER A 115 -0.97 -9.45 8.72
C SER A 115 -0.93 -10.02 7.31
N ASP A 116 -1.56 -11.18 7.09
CA ASP A 116 -1.90 -11.63 5.74
C ASP A 116 -3.15 -10.87 5.28
N LEU A 117 -2.91 -9.78 4.55
CA LEU A 117 -3.93 -8.80 4.16
C LEU A 117 -4.70 -8.29 5.40
N TYR A 118 -5.94 -8.67 5.58
CA TYR A 118 -6.86 -8.16 6.60
C TYR A 118 -7.01 -9.07 7.82
N SER A 119 -6.29 -10.21 7.90
CA SER A 119 -6.50 -11.27 8.91
C SER A 119 -6.44 -10.76 10.35
N GLU A 120 -5.52 -9.82 10.64
CA GLU A 120 -5.32 -9.25 11.98
C GLU A 120 -6.13 -7.94 12.22
N LEU A 121 -7.00 -7.59 11.27
CA LEU A 121 -7.79 -6.35 11.30
C LEU A 121 -9.28 -6.60 11.58
N LYS A 122 -9.64 -7.74 12.16
CA LYS A 122 -11.03 -8.14 12.42
C LYS A 122 -11.79 -7.06 13.19
N GLY A 123 -12.98 -6.70 12.67
CA GLY A 123 -13.85 -5.68 13.27
C GLY A 123 -13.42 -4.24 13.05
N ARG A 124 -12.31 -3.99 12.33
CA ARG A 124 -11.90 -2.62 11.96
C ARG A 124 -12.43 -2.24 10.60
N THR A 125 -12.86 -0.98 10.48
CA THR A 125 -13.26 -0.35 9.22
C THR A 125 -12.39 0.86 8.91
N PHE A 126 -12.21 1.13 7.63
CA PHE A 126 -11.34 2.20 7.12
C PHE A 126 -12.09 3.12 6.18
N GLY A 127 -11.71 4.41 6.17
CA GLY A 127 -12.15 5.37 5.17
C GLY A 127 -11.52 5.11 3.81
N ASP A 128 -10.23 4.78 3.81
CA ASP A 128 -9.50 4.44 2.60
C ASP A 128 -8.62 3.22 2.80
N ILE A 129 -8.48 2.42 1.75
CA ILE A 129 -7.50 1.34 1.65
C ILE A 129 -6.64 1.62 0.42
N VAL A 130 -5.32 1.60 0.59
CA VAL A 130 -4.36 1.81 -0.48
C VAL A 130 -3.46 0.60 -0.64
N SER A 131 -3.00 0.32 -1.87
CA SER A 131 -2.06 -0.78 -2.12
C SER A 131 -1.28 -0.59 -3.42
N ASN A 132 -0.01 -0.99 -3.40
CA ASN A 132 0.77 -1.35 -4.58
C ASN A 132 0.98 -2.88 -4.55
N PRO A 133 0.00 -3.68 -5.00
CA PRO A 133 -0.04 -5.10 -4.72
C PRO A 133 1.02 -5.89 -5.49
N PRO A 134 1.52 -7.00 -4.91
CA PRO A 134 2.42 -7.91 -5.60
C PRO A 134 1.68 -8.73 -6.67
N ILE A 135 1.53 -8.21 -7.89
CA ILE A 135 0.86 -8.92 -9.00
C ILE A 135 1.50 -10.29 -9.25
N ALA A 136 2.82 -10.40 -9.03
CA ALA A 136 3.57 -11.65 -9.15
C ALA A 136 3.19 -12.71 -8.09
N ALA A 137 2.55 -12.33 -6.97
CA ALA A 137 2.05 -13.28 -5.97
C ALA A 137 0.81 -14.06 -6.43
N GLY A 138 0.26 -13.71 -7.60
CA GLY A 138 -0.81 -14.44 -8.25
C GLY A 138 -2.20 -13.85 -8.07
N LYS A 139 -3.12 -14.36 -8.90
CA LYS A 139 -4.50 -13.86 -8.98
C LYS A 139 -5.29 -14.07 -7.67
N ALA A 140 -4.98 -15.11 -6.92
CA ALA A 140 -5.68 -15.41 -5.65
C ALA A 140 -5.45 -14.32 -4.61
N VAL A 141 -4.21 -13.85 -4.44
CA VAL A 141 -3.86 -12.80 -3.48
C VAL A 141 -4.52 -11.46 -3.87
N THR A 142 -4.46 -11.09 -5.14
CA THR A 142 -5.07 -9.85 -5.63
C THR A 142 -6.60 -9.88 -5.57
N SER A 143 -7.22 -11.05 -5.76
CA SER A 143 -8.66 -11.24 -5.59
C SER A 143 -9.08 -11.04 -4.14
N ARG A 144 -8.37 -11.68 -3.19
CA ARG A 144 -8.60 -11.49 -1.76
C ARG A 144 -8.44 -10.03 -1.35
N LEU A 145 -7.35 -9.38 -1.77
CA LEU A 145 -7.12 -7.96 -1.51
C LEU A 145 -8.34 -7.09 -1.87
N ILE A 146 -8.94 -7.32 -3.04
CA ILE A 146 -10.06 -6.52 -3.53
C ILE A 146 -11.38 -6.91 -2.84
N GLN A 147 -11.67 -8.20 -2.69
CA GLN A 147 -12.94 -8.69 -2.13
C GLN A 147 -13.04 -8.39 -0.63
N GLU A 148 -11.97 -8.62 0.14
CA GLU A 148 -11.93 -8.36 1.57
C GLU A 148 -11.91 -6.85 1.87
N ALA A 149 -11.33 -6.00 0.96
CA ALA A 149 -11.38 -4.55 1.08
C ALA A 149 -12.83 -4.03 1.17
N LEU A 150 -13.74 -4.59 0.39
CA LEU A 150 -15.15 -4.18 0.42
C LEU A 150 -15.78 -4.38 1.82
N GLN A 151 -15.35 -5.41 2.55
CA GLN A 151 -15.84 -5.69 3.92
C GLN A 151 -15.20 -4.75 4.95
N CYS A 152 -13.94 -4.35 4.72
CA CYS A 152 -13.17 -3.50 5.63
C CYS A 152 -13.35 -2.00 5.38
N LEU A 153 -14.01 -1.58 4.30
CA LEU A 153 -14.32 -0.18 4.03
C LEU A 153 -15.65 0.22 4.69
N CYS A 154 -15.70 1.44 5.22
CA CYS A 154 -16.98 2.06 5.60
C CYS A 154 -17.74 2.52 4.34
N PRO A 155 -19.07 2.75 4.41
CA PRO A 155 -19.81 3.38 3.33
C PRO A 155 -19.18 4.72 2.91
N GLY A 156 -19.05 4.96 1.61
CA GLY A 156 -18.32 6.11 1.04
C GLY A 156 -16.80 5.97 1.05
N GLY A 157 -16.26 4.95 1.70
CA GLY A 157 -14.83 4.65 1.70
C GLY A 157 -14.30 4.15 0.36
N ALA A 158 -13.01 4.26 0.10
CA ALA A 158 -12.43 3.95 -1.20
C ALA A 158 -11.24 2.98 -1.13
N LEU A 159 -11.19 2.06 -2.09
CA LEU A 159 -10.00 1.26 -2.41
C LEU A 159 -9.23 1.94 -3.55
N GLN A 160 -7.94 2.23 -3.33
CA GLN A 160 -7.05 2.81 -4.34
C GLN A 160 -5.86 1.88 -4.58
N ILE A 161 -5.71 1.39 -5.80
CA ILE A 161 -4.64 0.45 -6.19
C ILE A 161 -3.86 1.03 -7.36
N VAL A 162 -2.52 0.94 -7.27
CA VAL A 162 -1.64 1.27 -8.40
C VAL A 162 -1.13 -0.01 -9.07
N ALA A 163 -1.09 0.00 -10.40
CA ALA A 163 -0.48 -1.08 -11.18
C ALA A 163 -0.03 -0.64 -12.57
N TYR A 164 0.91 -1.39 -13.15
CA TYR A 164 1.18 -1.32 -14.58
C TYR A 164 -0.01 -1.90 -15.35
N HIS A 165 -0.66 -1.08 -16.18
CA HIS A 165 -1.91 -1.42 -16.86
C HIS A 165 -1.82 -2.71 -17.69
N ASN A 166 -0.73 -2.84 -18.45
CA ASN A 166 -0.51 -4.01 -19.32
C ASN A 166 0.19 -5.20 -18.60
N LYS A 167 0.54 -5.05 -17.31
CA LYS A 167 1.14 -6.11 -16.49
C LYS A 167 0.19 -6.48 -15.33
N GLY A 168 -1.06 -6.80 -15.64
CA GLY A 168 -2.07 -7.20 -14.66
C GLY A 168 -3.05 -6.10 -14.25
N GLY A 169 -2.76 -4.81 -14.49
CA GLY A 169 -3.62 -3.70 -14.09
C GLY A 169 -5.02 -3.73 -14.72
N LYS A 170 -5.15 -4.18 -15.99
CA LYS A 170 -6.47 -4.39 -16.63
C LYS A 170 -7.31 -5.40 -15.85
N THR A 171 -6.69 -6.50 -15.43
CA THR A 171 -7.36 -7.55 -14.65
C THR A 171 -7.78 -7.02 -13.27
N LEU A 172 -6.89 -6.28 -12.59
CA LEU A 172 -7.23 -5.64 -11.31
C LEU A 172 -8.42 -4.70 -11.45
N LYS A 173 -8.42 -3.81 -12.44
CA LYS A 173 -9.54 -2.89 -12.68
C LYS A 173 -10.85 -3.65 -12.93
N LYS A 174 -10.81 -4.74 -13.70
CA LYS A 174 -11.97 -5.59 -13.94
C LYS A 174 -12.49 -6.20 -12.62
N MET A 175 -11.59 -6.76 -11.81
CA MET A 175 -11.95 -7.35 -10.51
C MET A 175 -12.53 -6.29 -9.55
N MET A 176 -11.96 -5.08 -9.51
CA MET A 176 -12.49 -3.96 -8.74
C MET A 176 -13.90 -3.59 -9.19
N TRP A 177 -14.12 -3.51 -10.51
CA TRP A 177 -15.46 -3.28 -11.06
C TRP A 177 -16.46 -4.38 -10.68
N GLU A 178 -16.08 -5.63 -10.82
CA GLU A 178 -16.92 -6.79 -10.49
C GLU A 178 -17.29 -6.85 -9.00
N THR A 179 -16.39 -6.36 -8.12
CA THR A 179 -16.58 -6.39 -6.66
C THR A 179 -17.36 -5.17 -6.15
N PHE A 180 -17.04 -3.99 -6.65
CA PHE A 180 -17.57 -2.71 -6.14
C PHE A 180 -18.69 -2.12 -6.99
N GLY A 181 -18.94 -2.63 -8.19
CA GLY A 181 -19.85 -2.03 -9.18
C GLY A 181 -19.30 -0.75 -9.82
N ASN A 182 -18.12 -0.32 -9.44
CA ASN A 182 -17.44 0.87 -9.99
C ASN A 182 -15.93 0.72 -9.97
N ALA A 183 -15.22 1.31 -10.94
CA ALA A 183 -13.75 1.43 -10.94
C ALA A 183 -13.32 2.51 -11.93
N GLU A 184 -12.74 3.57 -11.46
CA GLU A 184 -12.23 4.69 -12.25
C GLU A 184 -10.70 4.68 -12.35
N ASP A 185 -10.17 5.34 -13.40
CA ASP A 185 -8.76 5.67 -13.50
C ASP A 185 -8.55 7.06 -12.91
N VAL A 186 -7.94 7.16 -11.72
CA VAL A 186 -7.60 8.44 -11.07
C VAL A 186 -6.53 9.18 -11.87
N VAL A 187 -5.51 8.44 -12.32
CA VAL A 187 -4.39 8.97 -13.12
C VAL A 187 -3.79 7.89 -14.00
N LYS A 188 -3.24 8.34 -15.14
CA LYS A 188 -2.52 7.51 -16.13
C LYS A 188 -1.18 8.16 -16.43
N SER A 189 -0.07 7.46 -16.22
CA SER A 189 1.29 7.95 -16.50
C SER A 189 2.23 6.80 -16.86
N GLY A 190 2.84 6.85 -18.05
CA GLY A 190 3.89 5.90 -18.44
C GLY A 190 3.50 4.42 -18.37
N GLY A 191 2.24 4.09 -18.71
CA GLY A 191 1.72 2.72 -18.60
C GLY A 191 1.30 2.31 -17.19
N ILE A 192 1.51 3.15 -16.18
CA ILE A 192 1.04 2.97 -14.81
C ILE A 192 -0.32 3.65 -14.67
N ARG A 193 -1.19 3.09 -13.85
CA ARG A 193 -2.50 3.67 -13.50
C ARG A 193 -2.78 3.51 -12.02
N VAL A 194 -3.43 4.50 -11.44
CA VAL A 194 -4.08 4.41 -10.14
C VAL A 194 -5.57 4.20 -10.41
N TYR A 195 -6.09 3.09 -9.91
CA TYR A 195 -7.51 2.75 -9.95
C TYR A 195 -8.15 3.07 -8.62
N ARG A 196 -9.40 3.49 -8.65
CA ARG A 196 -10.20 3.76 -7.46
C ARG A 196 -11.57 3.14 -7.61
N SER A 197 -12.04 2.49 -6.52
CA SER A 197 -13.42 2.02 -6.35
C SER A 197 -13.96 2.54 -5.02
N VAL A 198 -15.23 2.89 -4.98
CA VAL A 198 -15.91 3.42 -3.78
C VAL A 198 -16.95 2.42 -3.33
N LYS A 199 -17.00 2.15 -2.02
CA LYS A 199 -18.08 1.39 -1.40
C LYS A 199 -19.31 2.29 -1.28
N THR A 200 -20.41 1.92 -1.95
CA THR A 200 -21.64 2.72 -2.01
C THR A 200 -22.61 2.45 -0.87
N SER A 201 -22.57 1.27 -0.27
CA SER A 201 -23.46 0.84 0.83
C SER A 201 -22.80 -0.23 1.70
#